data_be2e1fed32069d51a17ea8c75bdf4cfc
#
_entry.id   be2e1fed32069d51a17ea8c75bdf4cfc
#
_cell.length_a   1.000
_cell.length_b   1.000
_cell.length_c   1.000
_cell.angle_alpha   90.00
_cell.angle_beta   90.00
_cell.angle_gamma   90.00
#
_symmetry.space_group_name_H-M   'P 1'
#
loop_
_entity.id
_entity.type
_entity.pdbx_description
1 polymer ?
#
loop_
_entity_poly.entity_id
_entity_poly.type
_entity_poly.pdbx_seq_one_letter_code
_entity_poly.pdbx_strand_id
1 'polypeptide(L)'
;MKKTFFINEKRPHDSARKHVSGLADYTDDINEPDGTLHGAVGWSKQAHALIKKIDLSEVWKSEGVITVITTSDIPGRNDVGPVFNGDPIFPSKKVEFYGQPLFAVAATSTELARKAVLKAKIVYKILKPIITIKEALKKKNFVLKGKKIQRGNPTNAILKSKNFLKGNFTTGSQEHFYLEGQVAFVIPKEDKDLLVYSSTQHPSETQQIIAKMLNQKSNSVTVLVRRIGGGFG
;
A
#
# COMPACT_ATOMS: atom_id res chain seq x y z
N MET A 1 -37.33 5.31 -30.79
CA MET A 1 -36.73 5.07 -29.48
C MET A 1 -36.35 6.40 -28.86
N LYS A 2 -37.00 6.82 -27.75
CA LYS A 2 -36.58 8.01 -27.00
C LYS A 2 -35.20 7.76 -26.43
N LYS A 3 -34.18 8.56 -26.77
CA LYS A 3 -32.88 8.54 -26.12
C LYS A 3 -33.10 8.96 -24.65
N THR A 4 -33.03 8.00 -23.74
CA THR A 4 -33.11 8.27 -22.32
C THR A 4 -31.72 8.80 -21.86
N PHE A 5 -31.64 10.08 -21.59
CA PHE A 5 -30.43 10.68 -20.99
C PHE A 5 -30.47 10.42 -19.49
N PHE A 6 -29.43 9.77 -18.98
CA PHE A 6 -29.31 9.41 -17.57
C PHE A 6 -28.61 10.47 -16.71
N ILE A 7 -28.33 11.63 -17.28
CA ILE A 7 -27.71 12.75 -16.58
C ILE A 7 -28.73 13.35 -15.60
N ASN A 8 -28.34 13.53 -14.34
CA ASN A 8 -29.16 14.04 -13.22
C ASN A 8 -30.30 13.10 -12.76
N GLU A 9 -30.35 11.86 -13.16
CA GLU A 9 -31.25 10.90 -12.53
C GLU A 9 -30.74 10.46 -11.16
N LYS A 10 -31.62 10.48 -10.16
CA LYS A 10 -31.35 9.93 -8.81
C LYS A 10 -31.38 8.41 -8.88
N ARG A 11 -30.25 7.78 -9.17
CA ARG A 11 -30.12 6.31 -9.14
C ARG A 11 -29.36 5.89 -7.89
N PRO A 12 -29.86 4.92 -7.14
CA PRO A 12 -29.08 4.34 -6.06
C PRO A 12 -27.85 3.63 -6.64
N HIS A 13 -26.75 3.68 -5.89
CA HIS A 13 -25.56 2.89 -6.17
C HIS A 13 -25.93 1.40 -6.29
N ASP A 14 -25.28 0.64 -7.18
CA ASP A 14 -25.59 -0.78 -7.47
C ASP A 14 -25.50 -1.68 -6.22
N SER A 15 -24.66 -1.35 -5.26
CA SER A 15 -24.53 -2.04 -3.96
C SER A 15 -25.38 -1.42 -2.84
N ALA A 16 -26.16 -0.37 -3.08
CA ALA A 16 -26.86 0.37 -2.03
C ALA A 16 -27.76 -0.52 -1.16
N ARG A 17 -28.54 -1.41 -1.78
CA ARG A 17 -29.42 -2.35 -1.04
C ARG A 17 -28.61 -3.31 -0.19
N LYS A 18 -27.48 -3.82 -0.67
CA LYS A 18 -26.60 -4.74 0.06
C LYS A 18 -26.00 -4.05 1.29
N HIS A 19 -25.57 -2.79 1.15
CA HIS A 19 -25.02 -2.03 2.28
C HIS A 19 -26.04 -1.85 3.40
N VAL A 20 -27.28 -1.47 3.10
CA VAL A 20 -28.31 -1.21 4.13
C VAL A 20 -28.92 -2.49 4.70
N SER A 21 -28.77 -3.63 4.01
CA SER A 21 -29.27 -4.95 4.48
C SER A 21 -28.18 -5.80 5.15
N GLY A 22 -26.93 -5.35 5.20
CA GLY A 22 -25.81 -6.13 5.74
C GLY A 22 -25.35 -7.28 4.84
N LEU A 23 -25.78 -7.30 3.57
CA LEU A 23 -25.41 -8.34 2.59
C LEU A 23 -24.26 -7.93 1.66
N ALA A 24 -23.57 -6.85 1.99
CA ALA A 24 -22.44 -6.36 1.20
C ALA A 24 -21.16 -7.07 1.65
N ASP A 25 -20.70 -8.06 0.90
CA ASP A 25 -19.45 -8.76 1.19
C ASP A 25 -18.25 -7.87 0.84
N TYR A 26 -17.32 -7.74 1.75
CA TYR A 26 -15.99 -7.15 1.58
C TYR A 26 -14.95 -8.25 1.38
N THR A 27 -13.68 -7.89 1.20
CA THR A 27 -12.64 -8.89 0.93
C THR A 27 -12.48 -9.89 2.07
N ASP A 28 -12.60 -9.46 3.33
CA ASP A 28 -12.54 -10.34 4.52
C ASP A 28 -13.78 -11.24 4.69
N ASP A 29 -14.89 -10.96 3.98
CA ASP A 29 -16.11 -11.75 4.06
C ASP A 29 -16.12 -12.91 3.02
N ILE A 30 -15.12 -12.96 2.15
CA ILE A 30 -15.01 -13.98 1.10
C ILE A 30 -14.56 -15.29 1.75
N ASN A 31 -15.34 -16.37 1.55
CA ASN A 31 -14.99 -17.69 2.06
C ASN A 31 -13.66 -18.16 1.45
N GLU A 32 -12.72 -18.48 2.31
CA GLU A 32 -11.41 -19.00 1.92
C GLU A 32 -11.53 -20.48 1.50
N PRO A 33 -10.93 -20.89 0.37
CA PRO A 33 -10.79 -22.30 0.03
C PRO A 33 -9.97 -23.07 1.06
N ASP A 34 -10.23 -24.37 1.20
CA ASP A 34 -9.44 -25.25 2.05
C ASP A 34 -7.95 -25.17 1.68
N GLY A 35 -7.09 -25.11 2.68
CA GLY A 35 -5.65 -25.02 2.50
C GLY A 35 -5.13 -23.60 2.19
N THR A 36 -5.96 -22.57 2.32
CA THR A 36 -5.51 -21.16 2.19
C THR A 36 -4.40 -20.86 3.20
N LEU A 37 -3.35 -20.21 2.72
CA LEU A 37 -2.23 -19.75 3.55
C LEU A 37 -2.47 -18.30 3.99
N HIS A 38 -2.06 -18.00 5.22
CA HIS A 38 -2.21 -16.68 5.81
C HIS A 38 -0.88 -15.94 5.81
N GLY A 39 -0.88 -14.70 5.31
CA GLY A 39 0.29 -13.86 5.20
C GLY A 39 0.50 -12.96 6.41
N ALA A 40 1.76 -12.81 6.83
CA ALA A 40 2.18 -11.75 7.74
C ALA A 40 3.47 -11.09 7.24
N VAL A 41 3.62 -9.80 7.51
CA VAL A 41 4.78 -9.01 7.06
C VAL A 41 5.68 -8.69 8.24
N GLY A 42 6.98 -8.90 8.07
CA GLY A 42 8.00 -8.45 9.00
C GLY A 42 8.40 -6.99 8.73
N TRP A 43 8.22 -6.12 9.72
CA TRP A 43 8.38 -4.68 9.60
C TRP A 43 9.68 -4.19 10.20
N SER A 44 10.24 -3.12 9.61
CA SER A 44 11.35 -2.39 10.22
C SER A 44 10.92 -1.69 11.52
N LYS A 45 11.74 -1.87 12.56
CA LYS A 45 11.65 -1.13 13.84
C LYS A 45 12.49 0.16 13.84
N GLN A 46 13.08 0.52 12.70
CA GLN A 46 13.92 1.70 12.54
C GLN A 46 13.33 2.63 11.50
N ALA A 47 13.37 3.93 11.77
CA ALA A 47 12.89 4.96 10.86
C ALA A 47 13.87 5.27 9.72
N HIS A 48 15.19 5.10 9.96
CA HIS A 48 16.23 5.28 8.95
C HIS A 48 17.47 4.49 9.35
N ALA A 49 17.83 3.49 8.58
CA ALA A 49 18.99 2.64 8.88
C ALA A 49 19.49 1.89 7.65
N LEU A 50 20.76 1.53 7.63
CA LEU A 50 21.27 0.52 6.70
C LEU A 50 21.01 -0.87 7.27
N ILE A 51 20.48 -1.76 6.44
CA ILE A 51 20.32 -3.17 6.76
C ILE A 51 21.68 -3.85 6.64
N LYS A 52 22.19 -4.43 7.73
CA LYS A 52 23.46 -5.16 7.75
C LYS A 52 23.26 -6.66 7.60
N LYS A 53 22.24 -7.19 8.26
CA LYS A 53 21.89 -8.60 8.20
C LYS A 53 20.40 -8.77 8.53
N ILE A 54 19.72 -9.65 7.80
CA ILE A 54 18.41 -10.18 8.15
C ILE A 54 18.60 -11.68 8.36
N ASP A 55 18.35 -12.17 9.57
CA ASP A 55 18.43 -13.57 9.93
C ASP A 55 17.01 -14.09 10.17
N LEU A 56 16.55 -14.96 9.30
CA LEU A 56 15.20 -15.53 9.30
C LEU A 56 15.21 -17.02 9.67
N SER A 57 16.32 -17.55 10.19
CA SER A 57 16.46 -18.97 10.54
C SER A 57 15.40 -19.47 11.52
N GLU A 58 15.11 -18.67 12.56
CA GLU A 58 14.08 -19.00 13.54
C GLU A 58 12.65 -18.75 13.02
N VAL A 59 12.49 -17.90 12.03
CA VAL A 59 11.22 -17.70 11.32
C VAL A 59 10.87 -18.97 10.53
N TRP A 60 11.82 -19.49 9.75
CA TRP A 60 11.67 -20.71 8.97
C TRP A 60 11.35 -21.96 9.81
N LYS A 61 11.91 -22.03 11.02
CA LYS A 61 11.66 -23.16 11.95
C LYS A 61 10.36 -23.01 12.73
N SER A 62 9.62 -21.94 12.55
CA SER A 62 8.38 -21.71 13.30
C SER A 62 7.28 -22.65 12.83
N GLU A 63 6.48 -23.11 13.79
CA GLU A 63 5.32 -23.95 13.55
C GLU A 63 4.39 -23.35 12.49
N GLY A 64 3.92 -24.17 11.57
CA GLY A 64 2.95 -23.80 10.53
C GLY A 64 3.50 -22.90 9.42
N VAL A 65 4.77 -22.48 9.45
CA VAL A 65 5.39 -21.69 8.38
C VAL A 65 5.62 -22.58 7.16
N ILE A 66 5.07 -22.16 6.03
CA ILE A 66 5.21 -22.85 4.75
C ILE A 66 6.28 -22.17 3.88
N THR A 67 6.32 -20.83 3.89
CA THR A 67 7.36 -20.10 3.16
C THR A 67 7.65 -18.73 3.77
N VAL A 68 8.85 -18.24 3.50
CA VAL A 68 9.28 -16.89 3.85
C VAL A 68 9.80 -16.24 2.57
N ILE A 69 9.29 -15.06 2.26
CA ILE A 69 9.57 -14.32 1.02
C ILE A 69 10.38 -13.08 1.36
N THR A 70 11.47 -12.89 0.64
CA THR A 70 12.39 -11.75 0.77
C THR A 70 12.56 -11.03 -0.57
N THR A 71 13.42 -10.01 -0.62
CA THR A 71 13.77 -9.31 -1.86
C THR A 71 14.27 -10.25 -2.97
N SER A 72 15.02 -11.31 -2.62
CA SER A 72 15.59 -12.26 -3.59
C SER A 72 14.56 -13.18 -4.23
N ASP A 73 13.38 -13.31 -3.62
CA ASP A 73 12.33 -14.21 -4.09
C ASP A 73 11.34 -13.51 -5.05
N ILE A 74 11.51 -12.22 -5.29
CA ILE A 74 10.69 -11.45 -6.22
C ILE A 74 11.23 -11.67 -7.65
N PRO A 75 10.49 -12.38 -8.53
CA PRO A 75 11.01 -12.78 -9.84
C PRO A 75 11.09 -11.64 -10.85
N GLY A 76 10.35 -10.56 -10.61
CA GLY A 76 10.29 -9.40 -11.48
C GLY A 76 10.75 -8.12 -10.79
N ARG A 77 9.91 -7.10 -10.85
CA ARG A 77 10.26 -5.78 -10.34
C ARG A 77 9.94 -5.63 -8.85
N ASN A 78 10.97 -5.42 -8.04
CA ASN A 78 10.82 -5.10 -6.61
C ASN A 78 10.55 -3.60 -6.39
N ASP A 79 9.42 -3.09 -6.90
CA ASP A 79 9.04 -1.68 -6.79
C ASP A 79 7.54 -1.52 -7.03
N VAL A 80 6.83 -0.92 -6.11
CA VAL A 80 5.39 -0.64 -6.18
C VAL A 80 5.08 0.80 -6.57
N GLY A 81 6.09 1.63 -6.84
CA GLY A 81 5.91 3.01 -7.26
C GLY A 81 5.14 3.13 -8.57
N PRO A 82 3.92 3.71 -8.57
CA PRO A 82 3.06 3.72 -9.75
C PRO A 82 3.52 4.72 -10.81
N VAL A 83 4.07 5.85 -10.38
CA VAL A 83 4.51 6.97 -11.25
C VAL A 83 6.01 7.12 -11.22
N PHE A 84 6.61 7.04 -10.04
CA PHE A 84 8.05 7.15 -9.81
C PHE A 84 8.59 5.86 -9.23
N ASN A 85 9.79 5.49 -9.63
CA ASN A 85 10.49 4.36 -9.05
C ASN A 85 11.11 4.76 -7.71
N GLY A 86 11.23 3.80 -6.78
CA GLY A 86 11.92 4.02 -5.52
C GLY A 86 11.14 3.56 -4.30
N ASP A 87 9.99 2.91 -4.49
CA ASP A 87 9.19 2.31 -3.43
C ASP A 87 9.33 0.78 -3.46
N PRO A 88 10.42 0.22 -2.92
CA PRO A 88 10.66 -1.22 -2.98
C PRO A 88 9.63 -1.98 -2.13
N ILE A 89 9.16 -3.13 -2.65
CA ILE A 89 8.33 -4.07 -1.88
C ILE A 89 9.08 -4.49 -0.63
N PHE A 90 10.32 -4.96 -0.79
CA PHE A 90 11.25 -5.23 0.30
C PHE A 90 12.60 -4.57 0.01
N PRO A 91 13.04 -3.61 0.83
CA PRO A 91 14.33 -2.96 0.65
C PRO A 91 15.48 -3.93 0.96
N SER A 92 16.51 -3.93 0.14
CA SER A 92 17.70 -4.80 0.31
C SER A 92 18.82 -4.16 1.14
N LYS A 93 18.91 -2.81 1.15
CA LYS A 93 20.06 -2.10 1.71
C LYS A 93 19.71 -1.11 2.82
N LYS A 94 18.60 -0.42 2.71
CA LYS A 94 18.26 0.72 3.57
C LYS A 94 16.78 0.75 3.88
N VAL A 95 16.42 0.99 5.13
CA VAL A 95 15.08 1.35 5.54
C VAL A 95 14.95 2.87 5.64
N GLU A 96 13.81 3.41 5.22
CA GLU A 96 13.55 4.85 5.08
C GLU A 96 12.39 5.34 5.95
N PHE A 97 11.60 4.43 6.51
CA PHE A 97 10.55 4.74 7.46
C PHE A 97 10.31 3.59 8.45
N TYR A 98 9.77 3.94 9.62
CA TYR A 98 9.34 2.96 10.62
C TYR A 98 8.16 2.16 10.07
N GLY A 99 8.19 0.84 10.19
CA GLY A 99 7.14 -0.02 9.63
C GLY A 99 7.33 -0.35 8.15
N GLN A 100 8.50 -0.09 7.54
CA GLN A 100 8.76 -0.52 6.18
C GLN A 100 8.82 -2.06 6.09
N PRO A 101 8.12 -2.70 5.13
CA PRO A 101 8.18 -4.14 4.92
C PRO A 101 9.60 -4.63 4.61
N LEU A 102 10.03 -5.74 5.21
CA LEU A 102 11.37 -6.32 4.99
C LEU A 102 11.33 -7.73 4.42
N PHE A 103 10.31 -8.48 4.78
CA PHE A 103 10.03 -9.84 4.34
C PHE A 103 8.58 -10.18 4.62
N ALA A 104 8.07 -11.26 4.06
CA ALA A 104 6.75 -11.79 4.35
C ALA A 104 6.83 -13.27 4.71
N VAL A 105 5.86 -13.74 5.48
CA VAL A 105 5.70 -15.15 5.87
C VAL A 105 4.34 -15.61 5.42
N ALA A 106 4.26 -16.81 4.85
CA ALA A 106 3.00 -17.52 4.66
C ALA A 106 2.97 -18.75 5.58
N ALA A 107 1.91 -18.88 6.36
CA ALA A 107 1.72 -19.95 7.32
C ALA A 107 0.29 -20.52 7.27
N THR A 108 0.07 -21.62 7.97
CA THR A 108 -1.23 -22.33 8.02
C THR A 108 -2.31 -21.60 8.81
N SER A 109 -1.97 -20.54 9.55
CA SER A 109 -2.93 -19.63 10.18
C SER A 109 -2.35 -18.23 10.34
N THR A 110 -3.24 -17.24 10.47
CA THR A 110 -2.88 -15.83 10.73
C THR A 110 -2.07 -15.69 12.02
N GLU A 111 -2.44 -16.42 13.07
CA GLU A 111 -1.74 -16.37 14.36
C GLU A 111 -0.31 -16.89 14.25
N LEU A 112 -0.10 -18.03 13.58
CA LEU A 112 1.21 -18.62 13.37
C LEU A 112 2.09 -17.72 12.50
N ALA A 113 1.55 -17.14 11.42
CA ALA A 113 2.26 -16.18 10.59
C ALA A 113 2.74 -14.96 11.41
N ARG A 114 1.85 -14.36 12.21
CA ARG A 114 2.15 -13.21 13.07
C ARG A 114 3.18 -13.53 14.16
N LYS A 115 3.10 -14.71 14.78
CA LYS A 115 4.12 -15.16 15.76
C LYS A 115 5.48 -15.39 15.09
N ALA A 116 5.49 -15.96 13.90
CA ALA A 116 6.73 -16.27 13.18
C ALA A 116 7.53 -15.02 12.82
N VAL A 117 6.89 -13.96 12.29
CA VAL A 117 7.60 -12.73 11.90
C VAL A 117 8.31 -12.04 13.07
N LEU A 118 7.86 -12.25 14.30
CA LEU A 118 8.48 -11.67 15.50
C LEU A 118 9.83 -12.30 15.86
N LYS A 119 10.14 -13.50 15.33
CA LYS A 119 11.40 -14.20 15.59
C LYS A 119 12.55 -13.75 14.70
N ALA A 120 12.30 -12.87 13.72
CA ALA A 120 13.33 -12.33 12.85
C ALA A 120 14.37 -11.51 13.64
N LYS A 121 15.65 -11.75 13.35
CA LYS A 121 16.77 -10.99 13.93
C LYS A 121 17.35 -10.10 12.85
N ILE A 122 17.25 -8.77 13.03
CA ILE A 122 17.72 -7.81 12.05
C ILE A 122 18.76 -6.90 12.66
N VAL A 123 19.93 -6.85 12.03
CA VAL A 123 21.04 -6.00 12.44
C VAL A 123 21.05 -4.74 11.57
N TYR A 124 20.97 -3.59 12.20
CA TYR A 124 20.96 -2.29 11.56
C TYR A 124 22.19 -1.46 11.88
N LYS A 125 22.63 -0.63 10.94
CA LYS A 125 23.42 0.56 11.20
C LYS A 125 22.48 1.76 11.15
N ILE A 126 22.15 2.30 12.30
CA ILE A 126 21.19 3.41 12.44
C ILE A 126 21.73 4.66 11.78
N LEU A 127 20.89 5.35 11.04
CA LEU A 127 21.12 6.65 10.43
C LEU A 127 20.21 7.69 11.08
N LYS A 128 20.63 8.96 11.05
CA LYS A 128 19.79 10.03 11.59
C LYS A 128 18.55 10.23 10.70
N PRO A 129 17.32 10.01 11.21
CA PRO A 129 16.11 10.27 10.45
C PRO A 129 15.80 11.77 10.38
N ILE A 130 15.07 12.19 9.36
CA ILE A 130 14.46 13.51 9.22
C ILE A 130 12.96 13.32 9.35
N ILE A 131 12.40 13.67 10.51
CA ILE A 131 11.00 13.38 10.83
C ILE A 131 10.12 14.61 11.00
N THR A 132 10.68 15.81 10.80
CA THR A 132 9.92 17.04 10.87
C THR A 132 10.02 17.85 9.59
N ILE A 133 8.92 18.53 9.22
CA ILE A 133 8.89 19.44 8.06
C ILE A 133 9.95 20.53 8.19
N LYS A 134 10.12 21.10 9.38
CA LYS A 134 11.12 22.15 9.64
C LYS A 134 12.55 21.70 9.36
N GLU A 135 12.90 20.47 9.77
CA GLU A 135 14.22 19.90 9.50
C GLU A 135 14.40 19.55 8.02
N ALA A 136 13.37 18.98 7.37
CA ALA A 136 13.40 18.67 5.95
C ALA A 136 13.61 19.92 5.09
N LEU A 137 12.89 21.01 5.38
CA LEU A 137 13.07 22.29 4.73
C LEU A 137 14.47 22.88 4.94
N LYS A 138 14.97 22.88 6.19
CA LYS A 138 16.32 23.36 6.52
C LYS A 138 17.40 22.60 5.76
N LYS A 139 17.26 21.28 5.60
CA LYS A 139 18.20 20.41 4.88
C LYS A 139 17.93 20.31 3.39
N LYS A 140 16.88 20.97 2.89
CA LYS A 140 16.44 20.86 1.48
C LYS A 140 16.22 19.42 1.04
N ASN A 141 15.74 18.58 1.96
CA ASN A 141 15.45 17.17 1.72
C ASN A 141 14.00 17.02 1.30
N PHE A 142 13.77 16.90 0.01
CA PHE A 142 12.45 16.81 -0.59
C PHE A 142 12.27 15.44 -1.25
N VAL A 143 11.08 14.85 -1.13
CA VAL A 143 10.72 13.60 -1.83
C VAL A 143 10.67 13.84 -3.34
N LEU A 144 10.06 14.96 -3.75
CA LEU A 144 9.96 15.37 -5.15
C LEU A 144 10.36 16.83 -5.30
N LYS A 145 10.86 17.17 -6.49
CA LYS A 145 11.07 18.58 -6.85
C LYS A 145 9.73 19.29 -6.92
N GLY A 146 9.63 20.45 -6.27
CA GLY A 146 8.43 21.29 -6.33
C GLY A 146 8.10 21.66 -7.79
N LYS A 147 6.83 21.49 -8.16
CA LYS A 147 6.31 21.98 -9.45
C LYS A 147 5.56 23.29 -9.20
N LYS A 148 5.75 24.28 -10.05
CA LYS A 148 5.08 25.57 -9.97
C LYS A 148 4.19 25.77 -11.19
N ILE A 149 2.91 26.03 -10.97
CA ILE A 149 1.98 26.49 -11.99
C ILE A 149 1.67 27.94 -11.67
N GLN A 150 1.87 28.83 -12.59
CA GLN A 150 1.73 30.27 -12.39
C GLN A 150 1.13 30.93 -13.61
N ARG A 151 0.17 31.84 -13.40
CA ARG A 151 -0.35 32.78 -14.41
C ARG A 151 -0.06 34.19 -13.95
N GLY A 152 0.62 35.00 -14.78
CA GLY A 152 1.03 36.36 -14.45
C GLY A 152 2.05 36.43 -13.31
N ASN A 153 1.99 37.48 -12.51
CA ASN A 153 2.85 37.68 -11.34
C ASN A 153 2.03 37.70 -10.04
N PRO A 154 1.75 36.52 -9.45
CA PRO A 154 0.91 36.42 -8.24
C PRO A 154 1.52 37.14 -7.04
N THR A 155 2.85 37.13 -6.88
CA THR A 155 3.51 37.84 -5.78
C THR A 155 3.23 39.33 -5.82
N ASN A 156 3.37 39.94 -6.99
CA ASN A 156 3.09 41.39 -7.17
C ASN A 156 1.59 41.71 -7.01
N ALA A 157 0.73 40.84 -7.50
CA ALA A 157 -0.71 41.00 -7.34
C ALA A 157 -1.13 40.99 -5.87
N ILE A 158 -0.60 40.05 -5.06
CA ILE A 158 -0.82 39.98 -3.62
C ILE A 158 -0.32 41.26 -2.92
N LEU A 159 0.92 41.67 -3.19
CA LEU A 159 1.50 42.85 -2.55
C LEU A 159 0.79 44.16 -2.89
N LYS A 160 0.18 44.25 -4.08
CA LYS A 160 -0.61 45.41 -4.49
C LYS A 160 -2.09 45.35 -4.05
N SER A 161 -2.54 44.21 -3.50
CA SER A 161 -3.91 44.10 -3.03
C SER A 161 -4.14 44.97 -1.80
N LYS A 162 -5.27 45.71 -1.78
CA LYS A 162 -5.66 46.50 -0.63
C LYS A 162 -5.98 45.65 0.60
N ASN A 163 -6.45 44.41 0.37
CA ASN A 163 -6.83 43.45 1.40
C ASN A 163 -6.05 42.15 1.19
N PHE A 164 -5.11 41.86 2.06
CA PHE A 164 -4.47 40.56 2.10
C PHE A 164 -4.21 40.12 3.54
N LEU A 165 -4.21 38.82 3.75
CA LEU A 165 -3.89 38.19 5.02
C LEU A 165 -2.65 37.34 4.84
N LYS A 166 -1.70 37.40 5.80
CA LYS A 166 -0.53 36.52 5.85
C LYS A 166 -0.44 35.88 7.23
N GLY A 167 -0.26 34.58 7.27
CA GLY A 167 -0.13 33.85 8.52
C GLY A 167 0.55 32.52 8.33
N ASN A 168 0.82 31.85 9.44
CA ASN A 168 1.29 30.47 9.48
C ASN A 168 0.19 29.60 10.06
N PHE A 169 -0.03 28.46 9.42
CA PHE A 169 -0.99 27.48 9.90
C PHE A 169 -0.28 26.11 10.00
N THR A 170 -0.48 25.41 11.10
CA THR A 170 0.05 24.07 11.31
C THR A 170 -1.07 23.15 11.74
N THR A 171 -1.16 22.01 11.09
CA THR A 171 -2.08 20.93 11.45
C THR A 171 -1.33 19.63 11.62
N GLY A 172 -1.82 18.76 12.49
CA GLY A 172 -1.32 17.39 12.61
C GLY A 172 -1.85 16.50 11.50
N SER A 173 -1.24 15.32 11.36
CA SER A 173 -1.79 14.24 10.56
C SER A 173 -3.02 13.64 11.24
N GLN A 174 -3.88 13.04 10.43
CA GLN A 174 -5.04 12.28 10.91
C GLN A 174 -5.06 10.90 10.26
N GLU A 175 -5.43 9.90 11.06
CA GLU A 175 -5.74 8.56 10.55
C GLU A 175 -7.15 8.58 9.95
N HIS A 176 -7.30 8.00 8.78
CA HIS A 176 -8.61 7.93 8.08
C HIS A 176 -9.59 7.02 8.81
N PHE A 177 -9.09 5.98 9.47
CA PHE A 177 -9.87 5.00 10.21
C PHE A 177 -11.04 4.43 9.40
N TYR A 178 -10.74 4.00 8.18
CA TYR A 178 -11.73 3.38 7.30
C TYR A 178 -12.18 2.01 7.84
N LEU A 179 -13.39 1.59 7.47
CA LEU A 179 -14.05 0.39 8.02
C LEU A 179 -13.31 -0.91 7.66
N GLU A 180 -12.99 -1.08 6.39
CA GLU A 180 -12.28 -2.27 5.87
C GLU A 180 -10.77 -2.04 5.95
N GLY A 181 -10.05 -2.93 6.63
CA GLY A 181 -8.58 -2.88 6.68
C GLY A 181 -7.93 -3.12 5.30
N GLN A 182 -6.61 -2.96 5.25
CA GLN A 182 -5.84 -3.29 4.05
C GLN A 182 -5.73 -4.81 3.93
N VAL A 183 -6.50 -5.39 3.03
CA VAL A 183 -6.63 -6.82 2.84
C VAL A 183 -6.50 -7.20 1.38
N ALA A 184 -5.87 -8.34 1.12
CA ALA A 184 -5.80 -8.95 -0.19
C ALA A 184 -5.94 -10.47 -0.06
N PHE A 185 -6.66 -11.07 -0.99
CA PHE A 185 -6.86 -12.50 -1.10
C PHE A 185 -6.60 -12.94 -2.54
N VAL A 186 -5.78 -13.97 -2.73
CA VAL A 186 -5.32 -14.42 -4.05
C VAL A 186 -5.66 -15.88 -4.25
N ILE A 187 -6.31 -16.18 -5.37
CA ILE A 187 -6.63 -17.54 -5.81
C ILE A 187 -5.82 -17.83 -7.09
N PRO A 188 -4.86 -18.75 -7.04
CA PRO A 188 -4.18 -19.23 -8.24
C PRO A 188 -5.18 -19.93 -9.19
N LYS A 189 -5.00 -19.73 -10.48
CA LYS A 189 -5.78 -20.35 -11.55
C LYS A 189 -4.87 -21.18 -12.47
N GLU A 190 -5.43 -21.80 -13.50
CA GLU A 190 -4.68 -22.48 -14.55
C GLU A 190 -3.68 -21.54 -15.23
N ASP A 191 -2.66 -22.09 -15.88
CA ASP A 191 -1.64 -21.36 -16.65
C ASP A 191 -0.91 -20.25 -15.90
N LYS A 192 -0.86 -20.33 -14.55
CA LYS A 192 -0.28 -19.32 -13.64
C LYS A 192 -1.10 -18.02 -13.57
N ASP A 193 -2.33 -18.03 -14.05
CA ASP A 193 -3.25 -16.90 -13.88
C ASP A 193 -3.62 -16.72 -12.41
N LEU A 194 -3.92 -15.48 -12.04
CA LEU A 194 -4.29 -15.10 -10.68
C LEU A 194 -5.62 -14.37 -10.65
N LEU A 195 -6.47 -14.76 -9.71
CA LEU A 195 -7.62 -13.99 -9.28
C LEU A 195 -7.31 -13.32 -7.94
N VAL A 196 -7.34 -12.01 -7.90
CA VAL A 196 -6.98 -11.19 -6.75
C VAL A 196 -8.20 -10.39 -6.28
N TYR A 197 -8.56 -10.54 -5.03
CA TYR A 197 -9.46 -9.63 -4.31
C TYR A 197 -8.61 -8.68 -3.48
N SER A 198 -8.92 -7.40 -3.49
CA SER A 198 -8.12 -6.40 -2.77
C SER A 198 -8.98 -5.20 -2.38
N SER A 199 -8.78 -4.69 -1.19
CA SER A 199 -9.36 -3.44 -0.71
C SER A 199 -8.63 -2.23 -1.32
N THR A 200 -8.62 -2.11 -2.65
CA THR A 200 -7.91 -1.03 -3.37
C THR A 200 -8.87 -0.09 -4.08
N GLN A 201 -8.51 1.20 -4.14
CA GLN A 201 -9.19 2.19 -4.98
C GLN A 201 -8.81 2.08 -6.46
N HIS A 202 -7.72 1.37 -6.79
CA HIS A 202 -7.15 1.35 -8.12
C HIS A 202 -6.84 -0.07 -8.62
N PRO A 203 -7.87 -0.86 -9.00
CA PRO A 203 -7.68 -2.26 -9.42
C PRO A 203 -6.73 -2.43 -10.60
N SER A 204 -6.76 -1.53 -11.59
CA SER A 204 -5.89 -1.60 -12.77
C SER A 204 -4.41 -1.39 -12.42
N GLU A 205 -4.10 -0.50 -11.47
CA GLU A 205 -2.74 -0.30 -11.00
C GLU A 205 -2.24 -1.51 -10.21
N THR A 206 -3.09 -2.03 -9.30
CA THR A 206 -2.82 -3.26 -8.55
C THR A 206 -2.50 -4.42 -9.50
N GLN A 207 -3.29 -4.60 -10.56
CA GLN A 207 -3.05 -5.59 -11.61
C GLN A 207 -1.66 -5.44 -12.25
N GLN A 208 -1.32 -4.21 -12.65
CA GLN A 208 -0.04 -3.93 -13.32
C GLN A 208 1.16 -4.14 -12.39
N ILE A 209 1.05 -3.74 -11.12
CA ILE A 209 2.10 -3.90 -10.13
C ILE A 209 2.35 -5.39 -9.86
N ILE A 210 1.29 -6.18 -9.63
CA ILE A 210 1.39 -7.62 -9.42
C ILE A 210 2.02 -8.31 -10.64
N ALA A 211 1.55 -7.99 -11.84
CA ALA A 211 2.11 -8.57 -13.06
C ALA A 211 3.61 -8.26 -13.24
N LYS A 212 4.03 -7.02 -12.97
CA LYS A 212 5.44 -6.61 -13.02
C LYS A 212 6.28 -7.30 -11.93
N MET A 213 5.76 -7.41 -10.70
CA MET A 213 6.41 -8.09 -9.58
C MET A 213 6.64 -9.57 -9.89
N LEU A 214 5.66 -10.23 -10.49
CA LEU A 214 5.71 -11.65 -10.85
C LEU A 214 6.38 -11.93 -12.20
N ASN A 215 6.82 -10.89 -12.92
CA ASN A 215 7.33 -10.99 -14.28
C ASN A 215 6.36 -11.72 -15.24
N GLN A 216 5.08 -11.36 -15.15
CA GLN A 216 3.99 -11.93 -15.94
C GLN A 216 3.31 -10.86 -16.81
N LYS A 217 2.45 -11.30 -17.73
CA LYS A 217 1.60 -10.41 -18.53
C LYS A 217 0.46 -9.88 -17.67
N SER A 218 0.01 -8.65 -17.91
CA SER A 218 -1.10 -8.06 -17.14
C SER A 218 -2.41 -8.84 -17.28
N ASN A 219 -2.65 -9.49 -18.43
CA ASN A 219 -3.85 -10.30 -18.65
C ASN A 219 -3.87 -11.62 -17.85
N SER A 220 -2.73 -12.06 -17.29
CA SER A 220 -2.69 -13.19 -16.35
C SER A 220 -3.14 -12.83 -14.93
N VAL A 221 -3.41 -11.56 -14.66
CA VAL A 221 -3.86 -11.10 -13.33
C VAL A 221 -5.23 -10.45 -13.45
N THR A 222 -6.23 -11.01 -12.81
CA THR A 222 -7.56 -10.43 -12.67
C THR A 222 -7.73 -9.86 -11.27
N VAL A 223 -8.00 -8.56 -11.16
CA VAL A 223 -8.26 -7.90 -9.86
C VAL A 223 -9.73 -7.57 -9.74
N LEU A 224 -10.38 -8.10 -8.70
CA LEU A 224 -11.79 -7.86 -8.40
C LEU A 224 -11.94 -6.95 -7.19
N VAL A 225 -12.63 -5.82 -7.40
CA VAL A 225 -12.99 -4.86 -6.35
C VAL A 225 -14.45 -4.47 -6.54
N ARG A 226 -15.35 -5.12 -5.84
CA ARG A 226 -16.80 -4.82 -5.91
C ARG A 226 -17.15 -3.56 -5.14
N ARG A 227 -16.53 -3.40 -3.98
CA ARG A 227 -16.67 -2.27 -3.06
C ARG A 227 -15.46 -2.20 -2.15
N ILE A 228 -15.27 -1.07 -1.51
CA ILE A 228 -14.24 -0.86 -0.49
C ILE A 228 -14.87 -0.22 0.75
N GLY A 229 -14.34 -0.54 1.92
CA GLY A 229 -14.81 -0.02 3.21
C GLY A 229 -14.28 1.38 3.56
N GLY A 230 -13.74 2.08 2.58
CA GLY A 230 -13.16 3.41 2.64
C GLY A 230 -11.95 3.53 1.72
N GLY A 231 -11.61 4.75 1.32
CA GLY A 231 -10.50 5.02 0.41
C GLY A 231 -9.67 6.19 0.90
N PHE A 232 -9.98 7.38 0.42
CA PHE A 232 -9.38 8.68 0.80
C PHE A 232 -8.02 8.99 0.12
N GLY A 233 -7.67 8.29 -0.93
CA GLY A 233 -6.47 8.56 -1.75
C GLY A 233 -5.21 7.85 -1.34
#